data_3b3eff5a4fdc5fa7324af579f9dac03f
#
_entry.id   3b3eff5a4fdc5fa7324af579f9dac03f
#
_cell.length_a   1.000
_cell.length_b   1.000
_cell.length_c   1.000
_cell.angle_alpha   90.00
_cell.angle_beta   90.00
_cell.angle_gamma   90.00
#
_symmetry.space_group_name_H-M   'P 1'
#
loop_
_entity.id
_entity.type
_entity.pdbx_description
1 polymer ?
#
loop_
_entity_poly.entity_id
_entity_poly.type
_entity_poly.pdbx_seq_one_letter_code
_entity_poly.pdbx_strand_id
1 'polypeptide(L)'
;SNIKPSISLAVFRIVQEAVNNIHKHANAKNAIVNIEFLNDNLKLYIFDDGIGFDINKVNNKIHEDGSGGFGLYSMRERVELLNGTIAINSQPGKGTRISIDIPLLQEGEGFNG
;
A
#
# COMPACT_ATOMS: atom_id res chain seq x y z
N SER A 1 -18.01 8.22 10.76
CA SER A 1 -16.73 8.80 11.13
C SER A 1 -16.20 9.67 10.03
N ASN A 2 -15.59 10.77 10.40
CA ASN A 2 -15.07 11.73 9.45
C ASN A 2 -13.62 11.45 9.13
N ILE A 3 -13.39 10.93 7.93
CA ILE A 3 -12.04 10.71 7.45
C ILE A 3 -11.66 11.92 6.62
N LYS A 4 -10.47 12.46 6.84
CA LYS A 4 -10.00 13.58 6.05
C LYS A 4 -9.98 13.24 4.57
N PRO A 5 -10.38 14.18 3.70
CA PRO A 5 -10.33 13.94 2.25
C PRO A 5 -8.95 13.54 1.75
N SER A 6 -7.88 14.07 2.36
CA SER A 6 -6.52 13.72 1.96
C SER A 6 -6.22 12.25 2.22
N ILE A 7 -6.73 11.70 3.33
CA ILE A 7 -6.55 10.29 3.64
C ILE A 7 -7.36 9.44 2.68
N SER A 8 -8.61 9.80 2.45
CA SER A 8 -9.47 9.07 1.53
C SER A 8 -8.88 9.03 0.13
N LEU A 9 -8.36 10.15 -0.35
CA LEU A 9 -7.75 10.22 -1.67
C LEU A 9 -6.51 9.35 -1.75
N ALA A 10 -5.66 9.39 -0.71
CA ALA A 10 -4.45 8.58 -0.67
C ALA A 10 -4.78 7.10 -0.68
N VAL A 11 -5.76 6.68 0.13
CA VAL A 11 -6.20 5.28 0.17
C VAL A 11 -6.73 4.85 -1.19
N PHE A 12 -7.54 5.70 -1.83
CA PHE A 12 -8.06 5.41 -3.17
C PHE A 12 -6.91 5.18 -4.16
N ARG A 13 -5.91 6.06 -4.15
CA ARG A 13 -4.76 5.95 -5.05
C ARG A 13 -3.94 4.71 -4.78
N ILE A 14 -3.75 4.37 -3.52
CA ILE A 14 -3.02 3.17 -3.12
C ILE A 14 -3.74 1.91 -3.62
N VAL A 15 -5.04 1.83 -3.37
CA VAL A 15 -5.84 0.68 -3.82
C VAL A 15 -5.83 0.59 -5.34
N GLN A 16 -5.98 1.72 -6.01
CA GLN A 16 -5.97 1.76 -7.47
C GLN A 16 -4.65 1.22 -8.03
N GLU A 17 -3.53 1.65 -7.45
CA GLU A 17 -2.22 1.19 -7.88
C GLU A 17 -2.05 -0.31 -7.62
N ALA A 18 -2.48 -0.78 -6.45
CA ALA A 18 -2.37 -2.18 -6.09
C ALA A 18 -3.22 -3.07 -7.02
N VAL A 19 -4.46 -2.67 -7.26
CA VAL A 19 -5.35 -3.42 -8.16
C VAL A 19 -4.78 -3.45 -9.57
N ASN A 20 -4.24 -2.33 -10.03
CA ASN A 20 -3.60 -2.23 -11.32
C ASN A 20 -2.41 -3.19 -11.44
N ASN A 21 -1.61 -3.28 -10.39
CA ASN A 21 -0.48 -4.21 -10.34
C ASN A 21 -0.94 -5.66 -10.42
N ILE A 22 -1.99 -5.99 -9.67
CA ILE A 22 -2.55 -7.34 -9.70
C ILE A 22 -3.02 -7.68 -11.10
N HIS A 23 -3.73 -6.76 -11.73
CA HIS A 23 -4.27 -6.96 -13.07
C HIS A 23 -3.17 -7.14 -14.12
N LYS A 24 -2.13 -6.30 -14.05
CA LYS A 24 -1.09 -6.26 -15.09
C LYS A 24 0.03 -7.28 -14.89
N HIS A 25 0.37 -7.58 -13.66
CA HIS A 25 1.62 -8.28 -13.36
C HIS A 25 1.46 -9.57 -12.58
N ALA A 26 0.41 -9.73 -11.81
CA ALA A 26 0.33 -10.83 -10.85
C ALA A 26 -0.17 -12.14 -11.45
N ASN A 27 -0.98 -12.06 -12.50
CA ASN A 27 -1.64 -13.26 -13.06
C ASN A 27 -2.32 -14.06 -11.95
N ALA A 28 -2.99 -13.36 -11.04
CA ALA A 28 -3.60 -13.96 -9.86
C ALA A 28 -4.98 -14.52 -10.19
N LYS A 29 -5.36 -15.58 -9.48
CA LYS A 29 -6.72 -16.11 -9.55
C LYS A 29 -7.59 -15.45 -8.49
N ASN A 30 -7.01 -15.08 -7.38
CA ASN A 30 -7.72 -14.49 -6.27
C ASN A 30 -6.97 -13.27 -5.74
N ALA A 31 -7.74 -12.25 -5.38
CA ALA A 31 -7.19 -11.06 -4.76
C ALA A 31 -8.16 -10.58 -3.69
N ILE A 32 -7.63 -10.04 -2.61
CA ILE A 32 -8.41 -9.52 -1.51
C ILE A 32 -7.93 -8.11 -1.20
N VAL A 33 -8.88 -7.19 -1.05
CA VAL A 33 -8.63 -5.86 -0.51
C VAL A 33 -9.52 -5.72 0.70
N ASN A 34 -8.91 -5.46 1.85
CA ASN A 34 -9.65 -5.33 3.10
C ASN A 34 -9.27 -4.02 3.78
N ILE A 35 -10.27 -3.27 4.21
CA ILE A 35 -10.07 -2.01 4.93
C ILE A 35 -10.71 -2.18 6.30
N GLU A 36 -9.96 -1.87 7.34
CA GLU A 36 -10.41 -1.97 8.72
C GLU A 36 -10.14 -0.68 9.46
N PHE A 37 -11.10 -0.28 10.27
CA PHE A 37 -10.93 0.84 11.18
C PHE A 37 -10.77 0.28 12.58
N LEU A 38 -9.60 0.45 13.16
CA LEU A 38 -9.28 -0.12 14.45
C LEU A 38 -8.66 0.97 15.32
N ASN A 39 -9.37 1.33 16.39
CA ASN A 39 -9.00 2.47 17.22
C ASN A 39 -8.94 3.71 16.34
N ASP A 40 -7.85 4.44 16.36
CA ASP A 40 -7.70 5.66 15.58
C ASP A 40 -6.88 5.42 14.31
N ASN A 41 -6.87 4.19 13.83
CA ASN A 41 -6.07 3.83 12.67
C ASN A 41 -6.93 3.20 11.58
N LEU A 42 -6.52 3.45 10.34
CA LEU A 42 -7.05 2.76 9.18
C LEU A 42 -6.03 1.70 8.79
N LYS A 43 -6.48 0.46 8.68
CA LYS A 43 -5.62 -0.64 8.25
C LYS A 43 -6.09 -1.13 6.89
N LEU A 44 -5.16 -1.19 5.96
CA LEU A 44 -5.44 -1.63 4.60
C LEU A 44 -4.59 -2.87 4.32
N TYR A 45 -5.25 -3.91 3.88
CA TYR A 45 -4.60 -5.17 3.57
C TYR A 45 -4.93 -5.57 2.14
N ILE A 46 -3.89 -5.83 1.34
CA ILE A 46 -4.05 -6.22 -0.05
C ILE A 46 -3.26 -7.50 -0.28
N PHE A 47 -3.93 -8.51 -0.79
CA PHE A 47 -3.32 -9.81 -1.03
C PHE A 47 -3.69 -10.31 -2.42
N ASP A 48 -2.73 -10.92 -3.12
CA ASP A 48 -3.03 -11.70 -4.32
C ASP A 48 -2.24 -13.00 -4.28
N ASP A 49 -2.77 -14.01 -4.95
CA ASP A 49 -2.14 -15.33 -5.04
C ASP A 49 -1.40 -15.52 -6.37
N GLY A 50 -0.92 -14.43 -6.92
CA GLY A 50 -0.27 -14.44 -8.22
C GLY A 50 1.18 -14.86 -8.18
N ILE A 51 1.91 -14.46 -9.23
CA ILE A 51 3.30 -14.90 -9.42
C ILE A 51 4.29 -14.29 -8.42
N GLY A 52 3.92 -13.20 -7.77
CA GLY A 52 4.82 -12.52 -6.85
C GLY A 52 6.05 -11.93 -7.53
N PHE A 53 6.96 -11.41 -6.74
CA PHE A 53 8.21 -10.85 -7.26
C PHE A 53 9.26 -10.88 -6.14
N ASP A 54 10.52 -10.69 -6.56
CA ASP A 54 11.62 -10.60 -5.60
C ASP A 54 11.72 -9.13 -5.16
N ILE A 55 11.35 -8.89 -3.91
CA ILE A 55 11.30 -7.52 -3.37
C ILE A 55 12.69 -6.85 -3.41
N ASN A 56 13.74 -7.61 -3.22
CA ASN A 56 15.08 -7.06 -3.24
C ASN A 56 15.47 -6.56 -4.63
N LYS A 57 15.08 -7.27 -5.67
CA LYS A 57 15.34 -6.86 -7.05
C LYS A 57 14.57 -5.61 -7.40
N VAL A 58 13.32 -5.52 -6.96
CA VAL A 58 12.49 -4.34 -7.20
C VAL A 58 13.09 -3.13 -6.50
N ASN A 59 13.49 -3.28 -5.24
CA ASN A 59 14.08 -2.19 -4.48
C ASN A 59 15.40 -1.72 -5.12
N ASN A 60 16.23 -2.64 -5.57
CA ASN A 60 17.48 -2.29 -6.22
C ASN A 60 17.24 -1.50 -7.50
N LYS A 61 16.26 -1.89 -8.29
CA LYS A 61 15.94 -1.19 -9.52
C LYS A 61 15.49 0.25 -9.24
N ILE A 62 14.69 0.45 -8.20
CA ILE A 62 14.27 1.78 -7.80
C ILE A 62 15.47 2.64 -7.43
N HIS A 63 16.43 2.08 -6.70
CA HIS A 63 17.62 2.80 -6.28
C HIS A 63 18.54 3.15 -7.47
N GLU A 64 18.60 2.27 -8.45
CA GLU A 64 19.50 2.46 -9.59
C GLU A 64 19.02 3.53 -10.55
N ASP A 65 17.75 3.49 -10.93
CA ASP A 65 17.24 4.39 -11.97
C ASP A 65 15.93 5.09 -11.63
N GLY A 66 15.41 4.87 -10.43
CA GLY A 66 14.17 5.49 -9.98
C GLY A 66 12.94 4.99 -10.69
N SER A 67 13.06 3.94 -11.50
CA SER A 67 11.96 3.44 -12.29
C SER A 67 11.58 2.03 -11.85
N GLY A 68 10.49 1.53 -12.39
CA GLY A 68 10.02 0.19 -12.10
C GLY A 68 9.38 0.09 -10.72
N GLY A 69 9.36 -1.08 -10.15
CA GLY A 69 8.87 -1.31 -8.79
C GLY A 69 7.37 -1.36 -8.65
N PHE A 70 6.63 -1.50 -9.73
CA PHE A 70 5.16 -1.69 -9.66
C PHE A 70 4.44 -0.60 -8.87
N GLY A 71 4.96 0.63 -8.93
CA GLY A 71 4.36 1.72 -8.18
C GLY A 71 4.60 1.64 -6.68
N LEU A 72 5.44 0.71 -6.22
CA LEU A 72 5.67 0.51 -4.79
C LEU A 72 6.32 1.71 -4.13
N TYR A 73 7.24 2.37 -4.82
CA TYR A 73 7.88 3.57 -4.30
C TYR A 73 6.84 4.67 -4.07
N SER A 74 5.99 4.91 -5.07
CA SER A 74 4.93 5.91 -4.98
C SER A 74 3.94 5.57 -3.85
N MET A 75 3.59 4.30 -3.72
CA MET A 75 2.71 3.83 -2.68
C MET A 75 3.30 4.09 -1.29
N ARG A 76 4.56 3.74 -1.11
CA ARG A 76 5.27 3.98 0.15
C ARG A 76 5.34 5.46 0.48
N GLU A 77 5.63 6.29 -0.52
CA GLU A 77 5.70 7.73 -0.35
C GLU A 77 4.37 8.30 0.14
N ARG A 78 3.26 7.85 -0.44
CA ARG A 78 1.94 8.31 -0.03
C ARG A 78 1.62 7.92 1.41
N VAL A 79 1.99 6.71 1.78
CA VAL A 79 1.76 6.22 3.14
C VAL A 79 2.59 7.01 4.14
N GLU A 80 3.86 7.23 3.82
CA GLU A 80 4.77 7.93 4.73
C GLU A 80 4.39 9.40 4.92
N LEU A 81 3.86 10.02 3.87
CA LEU A 81 3.36 11.40 3.98
C LEU A 81 2.19 11.53 4.95
N LEU A 82 1.50 10.45 5.21
CA LEU A 82 0.40 10.42 6.17
C LEU A 82 0.82 9.84 7.52
N ASN A 83 2.12 9.75 7.76
CA ASN A 83 2.68 9.19 8.99
C ASN A 83 2.30 7.74 9.21
N GLY A 84 2.03 7.04 8.12
CA GLY A 84 1.68 5.63 8.15
C GLY A 84 2.88 4.73 7.97
N THR A 85 2.63 3.44 8.04
CA THR A 85 3.63 2.42 7.80
C THR A 85 3.13 1.45 6.74
N ILE A 86 4.06 0.85 6.00
CA ILE A 86 3.74 -0.10 4.96
C ILE A 86 4.71 -1.27 5.02
N ALA A 87 4.16 -2.47 4.92
CA ALA A 87 4.96 -3.69 4.82
C ALA A 87 4.54 -4.43 3.56
N ILE A 88 5.51 -4.79 2.75
CA ILE A 88 5.28 -5.50 1.50
C ILE A 88 6.02 -6.82 1.55
N ASN A 89 5.29 -7.92 1.37
CA ASN A 89 5.87 -9.25 1.35
C ASN A 89 5.53 -9.90 0.02
N SER A 90 6.56 -10.24 -0.74
CA SER A 90 6.38 -10.92 -2.01
C SER A 90 7.58 -11.79 -2.29
N GLN A 91 7.32 -12.95 -2.88
CA GLN A 91 8.34 -13.88 -3.33
C GLN A 91 7.85 -14.52 -4.62
N PRO A 92 8.76 -14.83 -5.55
CA PRO A 92 8.36 -15.51 -6.78
C PRO A 92 7.57 -16.78 -6.48
N GLY A 93 6.40 -16.89 -7.08
CA GLY A 93 5.51 -18.04 -6.91
C GLY A 93 4.65 -18.01 -5.68
N LYS A 94 4.79 -16.99 -4.82
CA LYS A 94 4.08 -16.94 -3.54
C LYS A 94 3.03 -15.82 -3.44
N GLY A 95 2.82 -15.07 -4.52
CA GLY A 95 1.91 -13.95 -4.49
C GLY A 95 2.49 -12.74 -3.77
N THR A 96 1.63 -11.80 -3.45
CA THR A 96 2.04 -10.54 -2.83
C THR A 96 1.08 -10.17 -1.71
N ARG A 97 1.62 -9.65 -0.61
CA ARG A 97 0.86 -9.14 0.52
C ARG A 97 1.35 -7.73 0.85
N ILE A 98 0.41 -6.82 0.95
CA ILE A 98 0.71 -5.44 1.33
C ILE A 98 -0.14 -5.11 2.54
N SER A 99 0.52 -4.63 3.60
CA SER A 99 -0.16 -4.22 4.83
C SER A 99 0.18 -2.78 5.11
N ILE A 100 -0.84 -1.95 5.27
CA ILE A 100 -0.69 -0.51 5.46
C ILE A 100 -1.46 -0.10 6.70
N ASP A 101 -0.85 0.77 7.50
CA ASP A 101 -1.45 1.30 8.71
C ASP A 101 -1.32 2.82 8.65
N ILE A 102 -2.44 3.52 8.68
CA ILE A 102 -2.46 4.98 8.59
C ILE A 102 -3.19 5.54 9.81
N PRO A 103 -2.53 6.42 10.59
CA PRO A 103 -3.21 7.07 11.70
C PRO A 103 -4.26 8.04 11.16
N LEU A 104 -5.46 7.95 11.70
CA LEU A 104 -6.56 8.83 11.28
C LEU A 104 -6.43 10.22 11.88
N LEU A 105 -5.79 10.32 13.05
CA LEU A 105 -5.47 11.60 13.66
C LEU A 105 -4.12 12.04 13.14
N GLN A 106 -4.12 13.01 12.25
CA GLN A 106 -2.89 13.50 11.66
C GLN A 106 -2.24 14.55 12.54
N GLU A 107 -0.94 14.74 12.35
CA GLU A 107 -0.17 15.69 13.10
C GLU A 107 -0.81 17.08 13.03
N GLY A 108 -0.95 17.73 14.18
CA GLY A 108 -1.57 19.04 14.27
C GLY A 108 -3.07 19.01 14.46
N GLU A 109 -3.72 17.87 14.34
CA GLU A 109 -5.17 17.78 14.44
C GLU A 109 -5.65 17.25 15.78
N GLY A 110 -4.90 16.36 16.38
CA GLY A 110 -5.29 15.74 17.63
C GLY A 110 -5.33 16.72 18.80
N PHE A 111 -4.80 17.89 18.61
CA PHE A 111 -4.72 18.90 19.68
C PHE A 111 -5.97 19.73 19.84
N ASN A 112 -6.88 19.63 18.92
CA ASN A 112 -8.11 20.42 18.93
C ASN A 112 -9.29 19.61 19.48
N GLY A 113 -9.05 18.40 19.80
CA GLY A 113 -10.08 17.50 20.28
C GLY A 113 -10.33 17.58 21.74
#